data_4ae362be1ebe3ba17e92a9c691101e08
#
_entry.id   4ae362be1ebe3ba17e92a9c691101e08
#
_cell.length_a   1.000
_cell.length_b   1.000
_cell.length_c   1.000
_cell.angle_alpha   90.00
_cell.angle_beta   90.00
_cell.angle_gamma   90.00
#
_symmetry.space_group_name_H-M   'P 1'
#
loop_
_entity.id
_entity.type
_entity.pdbx_description
1 polymer ?
#
loop_
_entity_poly.entity_id
_entity_poly.type
_entity_poly.pdbx_seq_one_letter_code
_entity_poly.pdbx_strand_id
1 'polypeptide(L)'
;MSEKSIKTVKVIALCISLILMIMAGRAFYEHRYFKGAVVLSAGVTEVKKLSDYFSPLEGTTNDCYIYILDSGNPGGTAMVIGGTHPEEPGANLAAQLLVENAQAEKGRLIVAIWANRSASTVSRPGDAYPQFYHIPTSWGIKKFRMGDRWANPLDSWPDPEVYVNYPSRQLLAYMDIRNLNRTWPGKPDGALVERTCYAFMELIKKEQVSIFIDLHEAELEYPVISTIVAHQNAQEVAAMASMMLTAMEFKRPIGMEFSPPSLHGLSHREVGDHSDALSLLFEAPEPFLDRVRGITDEHLLLSGKDPFVMKAGEYGLLYEKIDEEGWPIDVRVGRQTSSILQVIQTFSEMYPDKVIAVSNVPRYAQVIENGVGHYFYNPDEAPADRVVYE
;
A
#
# COMPACT_ATOMS: atom_id res chain seq x y z
N MET A 1 51.02 23.56 12.00
CA MET A 1 49.91 23.90 12.94
C MET A 1 50.42 23.74 14.36
N SER A 2 50.12 24.69 15.25
CA SER A 2 50.46 24.54 16.65
C SER A 2 49.62 23.45 17.32
N GLU A 3 50.12 22.88 18.42
CA GLU A 3 49.37 21.84 19.18
C GLU A 3 48.01 22.35 19.65
N LYS A 4 47.93 23.63 20.02
CA LYS A 4 46.68 24.31 20.39
C LYS A 4 45.69 24.37 19.22
N SER A 5 46.18 24.65 18.00
CA SER A 5 45.33 24.66 16.79
C SER A 5 44.80 23.27 16.47
N ILE A 6 45.61 22.23 16.65
CA ILE A 6 45.18 20.83 16.42
C ILE A 6 44.09 20.44 17.44
N LYS A 7 44.23 20.77 18.72
CA LYS A 7 43.22 20.52 19.75
C LYS A 7 41.91 21.26 19.42
N THR A 8 41.97 22.50 18.99
CA THR A 8 40.79 23.28 18.62
C THR A 8 40.07 22.67 17.44
N VAL A 9 40.77 22.26 16.38
CA VAL A 9 40.16 21.56 15.20
C VAL A 9 39.51 20.26 15.60
N LYS A 10 40.13 19.43 16.46
CA LYS A 10 39.53 18.18 16.97
C LYS A 10 38.25 18.45 17.75
N VAL A 11 38.22 19.47 18.62
CA VAL A 11 37.00 19.83 19.38
C VAL A 11 35.89 20.29 18.44
N ILE A 12 36.19 21.14 17.45
CA ILE A 12 35.20 21.60 16.45
C ILE A 12 34.68 20.41 15.65
N ALA A 13 35.54 19.52 15.16
CA ALA A 13 35.13 18.32 14.43
C ALA A 13 34.21 17.41 15.27
N LEU A 14 34.55 17.20 16.54
CA LEU A 14 33.71 16.44 17.48
C LEU A 14 32.34 17.10 17.67
N CYS A 15 32.29 18.43 17.87
CA CYS A 15 31.02 19.14 18.01
C CYS A 15 30.14 19.01 16.74
N ILE A 16 30.75 19.18 15.56
CA ILE A 16 30.03 19.01 14.28
C ILE A 16 29.49 17.58 14.15
N SER A 17 30.33 16.58 14.43
CA SER A 17 29.91 15.17 14.36
C SER A 17 28.76 14.87 15.32
N LEU A 18 28.80 15.39 16.56
CA LEU A 18 27.71 15.24 17.52
C LEU A 18 26.41 15.90 17.05
N ILE A 19 26.50 17.11 16.49
CA ILE A 19 25.32 17.81 15.94
C ILE A 19 24.71 17.00 14.79
N LEU A 20 25.53 16.55 13.84
CA LEU A 20 25.05 15.74 12.72
C LEU A 20 24.42 14.42 13.20
N MET A 21 25.02 13.75 14.18
CA MET A 21 24.49 12.53 14.78
C MET A 21 23.13 12.75 15.44
N ILE A 22 22.99 13.86 16.20
CA ILE A 22 21.71 14.21 16.85
C ILE A 22 20.65 14.54 15.80
N MET A 23 21.01 15.30 14.76
CA MET A 23 20.06 15.63 13.67
C MET A 23 19.59 14.37 12.94
N ALA A 24 20.51 13.49 12.55
CA ALA A 24 20.17 12.23 11.89
C ALA A 24 19.33 11.32 12.80
N GLY A 25 19.76 11.14 14.05
CA GLY A 25 19.03 10.34 15.04
C GLY A 25 17.60 10.85 15.27
N ARG A 26 17.40 12.19 15.32
CA ARG A 26 16.07 12.79 15.43
C ARG A 26 15.22 12.54 14.20
N ALA A 27 15.78 12.65 12.99
CA ALA A 27 15.06 12.39 11.74
C ALA A 27 14.59 10.91 11.66
N PHE A 28 15.46 9.95 12.00
CA PHE A 28 15.09 8.53 12.06
C PHE A 28 14.04 8.26 13.15
N TYR A 29 14.18 8.87 14.31
CA TYR A 29 13.20 8.74 15.40
C TYR A 29 11.83 9.26 14.96
N GLU A 30 11.77 10.46 14.39
CA GLU A 30 10.53 11.06 13.89
C GLU A 30 9.88 10.15 12.85
N HIS A 31 10.63 9.68 11.86
CA HIS A 31 10.11 8.80 10.83
C HIS A 31 9.53 7.50 11.41
N ARG A 32 10.27 6.84 12.31
CA ARG A 32 9.84 5.57 12.91
C ARG A 32 8.57 5.70 13.76
N TYR A 33 8.46 6.77 14.52
CA TYR A 33 7.37 6.95 15.49
C TYR A 33 6.28 7.93 15.02
N PHE A 34 6.39 8.43 13.80
CA PHE A 34 5.34 9.24 13.21
C PHE A 34 4.02 8.45 13.14
N LYS A 35 2.94 9.12 13.50
CA LYS A 35 1.58 8.60 13.39
C LYS A 35 0.75 9.56 12.57
N GLY A 36 0.31 9.11 11.40
CA GLY A 36 -0.61 9.85 10.55
C GLY A 36 -2.03 9.84 11.12
N ALA A 37 -2.75 10.95 10.99
CA ALA A 37 -4.15 10.99 11.34
C ALA A 37 -5.00 10.40 10.22
N VAL A 38 -5.95 9.56 10.59
CA VAL A 38 -7.01 9.00 9.74
C VAL A 38 -8.35 9.43 10.33
N VAL A 39 -9.15 10.17 9.55
CA VAL A 39 -10.47 10.61 9.96
C VAL A 39 -11.50 9.61 9.47
N LEU A 40 -12.20 8.96 10.40
CA LEU A 40 -13.14 7.90 10.06
C LEU A 40 -14.40 8.46 9.41
N SER A 41 -14.77 7.98 8.23
CA SER A 41 -16.06 8.29 7.60
C SER A 41 -17.23 7.82 8.47
N ALA A 42 -18.40 8.38 8.28
CA ALA A 42 -19.62 7.89 8.96
C ALA A 42 -19.90 6.40 8.67
N GLY A 43 -19.38 5.88 7.56
CA GLY A 43 -19.52 4.48 7.19
C GLY A 43 -18.69 3.49 8.02
N VAL A 44 -17.64 3.95 8.72
CA VAL A 44 -16.85 3.06 9.60
C VAL A 44 -17.63 2.76 10.86
N THR A 45 -18.04 1.51 10.99
CA THR A 45 -18.86 1.00 12.11
C THR A 45 -18.04 0.39 13.24
N GLU A 46 -16.86 -0.14 12.91
CA GLU A 46 -15.97 -0.78 13.87
C GLU A 46 -14.50 -0.58 13.48
N VAL A 47 -13.64 -0.40 14.47
CA VAL A 47 -12.18 -0.38 14.30
C VAL A 47 -11.59 -1.47 15.17
N LYS A 48 -10.94 -2.44 14.52
CA LYS A 48 -10.24 -3.55 15.16
C LYS A 48 -8.73 -3.41 14.96
N LYS A 49 -8.00 -4.35 15.55
CA LYS A 49 -6.61 -4.59 15.24
C LYS A 49 -6.40 -5.98 14.64
N LEU A 50 -5.32 -6.16 13.90
CA LEU A 50 -5.02 -7.46 13.32
C LEU A 50 -4.82 -8.53 14.40
N SER A 51 -4.37 -8.13 15.59
CA SER A 51 -4.28 -9.00 16.79
C SER A 51 -5.62 -9.55 17.29
N ASP A 52 -6.77 -8.95 16.96
CA ASP A 52 -8.09 -9.49 17.27
C ASP A 52 -8.41 -10.78 16.48
N TYR A 53 -7.63 -11.04 15.46
CA TYR A 53 -7.71 -12.26 14.65
C TYR A 53 -6.57 -13.25 14.94
N PHE A 54 -5.45 -12.74 15.44
CA PHE A 54 -4.31 -13.55 15.86
C PHE A 54 -3.53 -12.84 16.97
N SER A 55 -3.86 -13.15 18.22
CA SER A 55 -3.34 -12.47 19.41
C SER A 55 -1.80 -12.39 19.53
N PRO A 56 -0.97 -13.32 18.97
CA PRO A 56 0.48 -13.16 19.02
C PRO A 56 1.05 -11.95 18.26
N LEU A 57 0.22 -11.20 17.54
CA LEU A 57 0.62 -9.91 16.94
C LEU A 57 0.43 -8.72 17.89
N GLU A 58 -0.29 -8.88 19.00
CA GLU A 58 -0.56 -7.79 19.93
C GLU A 58 0.74 -7.11 20.39
N GLY A 59 0.76 -5.78 20.28
CA GLY A 59 1.92 -4.96 20.66
C GLY A 59 3.11 -5.00 19.68
N THR A 60 3.06 -5.79 18.62
CA THR A 60 4.06 -5.74 17.55
C THR A 60 3.83 -4.54 16.62
N THR A 61 4.84 -4.17 15.83
CA THR A 61 4.71 -3.08 14.85
C THR A 61 3.69 -3.41 13.76
N ASN A 62 3.49 -4.69 13.42
CA ASN A 62 2.53 -5.14 12.40
C ASN A 62 1.11 -5.39 12.93
N ASP A 63 0.82 -5.06 14.18
CA ASP A 63 -0.54 -5.02 14.71
C ASP A 63 -1.28 -3.79 14.15
N CYS A 64 -1.61 -3.83 12.86
CA CYS A 64 -2.25 -2.73 12.13
C CYS A 64 -3.74 -2.62 12.45
N TYR A 65 -4.32 -1.44 12.16
CA TYR A 65 -5.75 -1.24 12.27
C TYR A 65 -6.51 -1.89 11.12
N ILE A 66 -7.68 -2.42 11.45
CA ILE A 66 -8.65 -3.02 10.53
C ILE A 66 -9.94 -2.21 10.66
N TYR A 67 -10.30 -1.52 9.60
CA TYR A 67 -11.49 -0.68 9.53
C TYR A 67 -12.63 -1.46 8.89
N ILE A 68 -13.76 -1.57 9.57
CA ILE A 68 -14.95 -2.30 9.11
C ILE A 68 -16.07 -1.31 8.83
N LEU A 69 -16.58 -1.35 7.62
CA LEU A 69 -17.75 -0.63 7.17
C LEU A 69 -18.86 -1.67 6.92
N ASP A 70 -19.81 -1.75 7.83
CA ASP A 70 -20.93 -2.69 7.76
C ASP A 70 -22.22 -1.93 7.50
N SER A 71 -22.91 -2.26 6.43
CA SER A 71 -24.18 -1.63 6.08
C SER A 71 -25.35 -2.08 6.97
N GLY A 72 -25.20 -3.15 7.74
CA GLY A 72 -26.28 -3.84 8.42
C GLY A 72 -27.23 -4.63 7.49
N ASN A 73 -27.05 -4.51 6.17
CA ASN A 73 -27.83 -5.22 5.17
C ASN A 73 -27.06 -6.46 4.66
N PRO A 74 -27.66 -7.66 4.66
CA PRO A 74 -26.98 -8.87 4.21
C PRO A 74 -26.40 -8.75 2.79
N GLY A 75 -25.17 -9.22 2.60
CA GLY A 75 -24.45 -9.24 1.33
C GLY A 75 -23.10 -9.93 1.46
N GLY A 76 -22.23 -9.73 0.50
CA GLY A 76 -20.84 -10.20 0.55
C GLY A 76 -19.95 -9.28 1.39
N THR A 77 -18.68 -9.68 1.54
CA THR A 77 -17.64 -8.90 2.20
C THR A 77 -16.50 -8.64 1.21
N ALA A 78 -16.21 -7.37 0.92
CA ALA A 78 -14.99 -6.96 0.24
C ALA A 78 -13.91 -6.64 1.26
N MET A 79 -12.67 -7.05 0.98
CA MET A 79 -11.50 -6.65 1.75
C MET A 79 -10.49 -5.98 0.84
N VAL A 80 -10.02 -4.80 1.24
CA VAL A 80 -9.00 -4.03 0.52
C VAL A 80 -7.84 -3.78 1.46
N ILE A 81 -6.63 -4.11 1.04
CA ILE A 81 -5.42 -3.77 1.77
C ILE A 81 -4.52 -2.85 0.95
N GLY A 82 -4.00 -1.81 1.61
CA GLY A 82 -2.90 -0.99 1.15
C GLY A 82 -1.69 -1.21 2.04
N GLY A 83 -0.56 -0.61 1.69
CA GLY A 83 0.65 -0.68 2.51
C GLY A 83 1.24 -2.08 2.67
N THR A 84 0.96 -2.97 1.75
CA THR A 84 1.75 -4.21 1.55
C THR A 84 3.19 -3.82 1.28
N HIS A 85 3.37 -2.83 0.39
CA HIS A 85 4.62 -2.10 0.20
C HIS A 85 4.39 -0.62 0.47
N PRO A 86 4.76 -0.12 1.65
CA PRO A 86 4.59 1.30 2.01
C PRO A 86 5.34 2.31 1.13
N GLU A 87 6.27 1.86 0.28
CA GLU A 87 6.94 2.68 -0.74
C GLU A 87 6.05 2.98 -1.97
N GLU A 88 4.86 2.42 -2.03
CA GLU A 88 3.87 2.55 -3.09
C GLU A 88 2.72 3.49 -2.63
N PRO A 89 2.94 4.83 -2.63
CA PRO A 89 2.05 5.79 -1.95
C PRO A 89 0.64 5.86 -2.53
N GLY A 90 0.45 5.62 -3.84
CA GLY A 90 -0.87 5.62 -4.45
C GLY A 90 -1.78 4.53 -3.90
N ALA A 91 -1.21 3.36 -3.59
CA ALA A 91 -1.90 2.25 -2.93
C ALA A 91 -2.33 2.62 -1.50
N ASN A 92 -1.41 3.20 -0.72
CA ASN A 92 -1.67 3.60 0.66
C ASN A 92 -2.74 4.70 0.74
N LEU A 93 -2.64 5.72 -0.13
CA LEU A 93 -3.59 6.82 -0.17
C LEU A 93 -4.98 6.36 -0.61
N ALA A 94 -5.08 5.45 -1.59
CA ALA A 94 -6.36 4.90 -2.02
C ALA A 94 -7.05 4.12 -0.88
N ALA A 95 -6.31 3.30 -0.14
CA ALA A 95 -6.85 2.61 1.04
C ALA A 95 -7.31 3.60 2.12
N GLN A 96 -6.55 4.68 2.38
CA GLN A 96 -6.96 5.71 3.34
C GLN A 96 -8.20 6.47 2.86
N LEU A 97 -8.33 6.77 1.56
CA LEU A 97 -9.54 7.39 1.02
C LEU A 97 -10.79 6.54 1.24
N LEU A 98 -10.69 5.21 1.16
CA LEU A 98 -11.81 4.33 1.50
C LEU A 98 -12.24 4.52 2.96
N VAL A 99 -11.30 4.56 3.89
CA VAL A 99 -11.61 4.73 5.32
C VAL A 99 -12.20 6.11 5.61
N GLU A 100 -11.65 7.16 4.98
CA GLU A 100 -12.09 8.54 5.25
C GLU A 100 -13.40 8.92 4.52
N ASN A 101 -13.83 8.19 3.45
CA ASN A 101 -14.96 8.60 2.64
C ASN A 101 -16.06 7.53 2.48
N ALA A 102 -15.68 6.26 2.36
CA ALA A 102 -16.62 5.21 1.96
C ALA A 102 -17.77 4.99 2.93
N GLN A 103 -18.89 4.56 2.36
CA GLN A 103 -20.02 4.01 3.09
C GLN A 103 -20.47 2.71 2.43
N ALA A 104 -20.63 1.66 3.21
CA ALA A 104 -21.27 0.43 2.75
C ALA A 104 -22.79 0.61 2.73
N GLU A 105 -23.41 0.42 1.57
CA GLU A 105 -24.87 0.46 1.40
C GLU A 105 -25.48 -0.94 1.47
N LYS A 106 -24.70 -1.96 1.07
CA LYS A 106 -25.05 -3.37 1.17
C LYS A 106 -23.80 -4.23 1.35
N GLY A 107 -23.90 -5.27 2.17
CA GLY A 107 -22.74 -6.08 2.54
C GLY A 107 -21.75 -5.30 3.40
N ARG A 108 -20.48 -5.65 3.30
CA ARG A 108 -19.41 -5.06 4.12
C ARG A 108 -18.17 -4.71 3.28
N LEU A 109 -17.47 -3.67 3.72
CA LEU A 109 -16.12 -3.33 3.27
C LEU A 109 -15.16 -3.37 4.46
N ILE A 110 -14.06 -4.11 4.34
CA ILE A 110 -12.98 -4.16 5.33
C ILE A 110 -11.74 -3.55 4.71
N VAL A 111 -11.06 -2.65 5.42
CA VAL A 111 -9.88 -1.94 4.91
C VAL A 111 -8.73 -2.03 5.91
N ALA A 112 -7.53 -2.32 5.42
CA ALA A 112 -6.28 -2.09 6.14
C ALA A 112 -5.42 -1.11 5.33
N ILE A 113 -5.03 0.03 5.93
CA ILE A 113 -4.22 1.06 5.24
C ILE A 113 -2.75 0.64 5.18
N TRP A 114 -2.25 0.04 6.25
CA TRP A 114 -0.86 -0.32 6.43
C TRP A 114 -0.69 -1.81 6.72
N ALA A 115 -0.88 -2.68 5.71
CA ALA A 115 -0.80 -4.13 5.90
C ALA A 115 0.58 -4.59 6.42
N ASN A 116 1.68 -4.00 5.92
CA ASN A 116 3.03 -4.19 6.46
C ASN A 116 3.49 -2.91 7.19
N ARG A 117 2.86 -2.62 8.32
CA ARG A 117 3.12 -1.39 9.07
C ARG A 117 4.58 -1.24 9.50
N SER A 118 5.29 -2.32 9.79
CA SER A 118 6.72 -2.29 10.08
C SER A 118 7.54 -1.74 8.91
N ALA A 119 7.21 -2.11 7.67
CA ALA A 119 7.88 -1.60 6.48
C ALA A 119 7.67 -0.08 6.31
N SER A 120 6.54 0.48 6.75
CA SER A 120 6.34 1.93 6.75
C SER A 120 7.29 2.69 7.66
N THR A 121 7.96 2.03 8.61
CA THR A 121 8.92 2.63 9.55
C THR A 121 10.36 2.54 9.06
N VAL A 122 10.59 2.05 7.84
CA VAL A 122 11.93 1.95 7.23
C VAL A 122 12.23 3.22 6.45
N SER A 123 13.43 3.75 6.64
CA SER A 123 14.03 4.76 5.79
C SER A 123 15.27 4.18 5.17
N ARG A 124 15.36 4.21 3.84
CA ARG A 124 16.51 3.69 3.08
C ARG A 124 17.33 4.83 2.47
N PRO A 125 18.34 5.37 3.19
CA PRO A 125 19.15 6.46 2.65
C PRO A 125 19.86 6.11 1.35
N GLY A 126 20.15 4.83 1.13
CA GLY A 126 20.82 4.35 -0.08
C GLY A 126 19.94 4.36 -1.33
N ASP A 127 18.63 4.20 -1.17
CA ASP A 127 17.66 4.30 -2.27
C ASP A 127 17.06 5.71 -2.36
N ALA A 128 17.42 6.57 -1.39
CA ALA A 128 17.22 8.01 -1.41
C ALA A 128 15.77 8.46 -1.63
N TYR A 129 14.81 7.76 -1.07
CA TYR A 129 13.43 8.22 -0.99
C TYR A 129 13.28 9.30 0.08
N PRO A 130 12.35 10.26 -0.08
CA PRO A 130 12.02 11.18 1.00
C PRO A 130 11.42 10.39 2.17
N GLN A 131 11.73 10.79 3.41
CA GLN A 131 11.14 10.15 4.60
C GLN A 131 9.63 10.42 4.70
N PHE A 132 9.20 11.55 4.17
CA PHE A 132 7.81 12.01 4.16
C PHE A 132 7.49 12.67 2.83
N TYR A 133 6.19 12.71 2.52
CA TYR A 133 5.66 13.52 1.44
C TYR A 133 4.39 14.25 1.91
N HIS A 134 4.02 15.30 1.21
CA HIS A 134 3.02 16.26 1.64
C HIS A 134 1.96 16.46 0.55
N ILE A 135 0.70 16.28 0.93
CA ILE A 135 -0.44 16.49 0.04
C ILE A 135 -1.15 17.78 0.46
N PRO A 136 -1.28 18.77 -0.45
CA PRO A 136 -2.12 19.93 -0.21
C PRO A 136 -3.60 19.52 -0.07
N THR A 137 -4.25 20.01 0.99
CA THR A 137 -5.67 19.77 1.27
C THR A 137 -6.42 21.10 1.36
N SER A 138 -7.75 21.08 1.45
CA SER A 138 -8.57 22.30 1.64
C SER A 138 -8.32 23.01 2.98
N TRP A 139 -7.74 22.30 3.95
CA TRP A 139 -7.48 22.80 5.31
C TRP A 139 -6.00 23.00 5.63
N GLY A 140 -5.09 22.72 4.70
CA GLY A 140 -3.66 22.88 4.90
C GLY A 140 -2.85 21.78 4.19
N ILE A 141 -1.73 21.42 4.76
CA ILE A 141 -0.82 20.40 4.21
C ILE A 141 -0.88 19.16 5.09
N LYS A 142 -1.34 18.04 4.54
CA LYS A 142 -1.32 16.73 5.23
C LYS A 142 0.01 16.03 4.95
N LYS A 143 0.70 15.65 6.03
CA LYS A 143 1.98 14.92 5.98
C LYS A 143 1.74 13.42 5.98
N PHE A 144 2.42 12.71 5.09
CA PHE A 144 2.40 11.25 5.00
C PHE A 144 3.81 10.70 5.13
N ARG A 145 3.92 9.49 5.67
CA ARG A 145 5.19 8.77 5.77
C ARG A 145 5.45 7.97 4.51
N MET A 146 6.66 8.05 3.97
CA MET A 146 7.18 7.14 2.95
C MET A 146 7.85 5.96 3.65
N GLY A 147 7.63 4.75 3.15
CA GLY A 147 8.19 3.51 3.70
C GLY A 147 9.04 2.74 2.70
N ASP A 148 9.09 1.44 2.89
CA ASP A 148 9.83 0.47 2.11
C ASP A 148 8.95 -0.76 1.84
N ARG A 149 9.39 -1.71 1.00
CA ARG A 149 8.70 -3.00 0.82
C ARG A 149 9.07 -4.05 1.87
N TRP A 150 10.20 -3.88 2.56
CA TRP A 150 10.66 -4.82 3.58
C TRP A 150 10.42 -4.27 4.98
N ALA A 151 9.81 -5.09 5.85
CA ALA A 151 9.66 -4.76 7.26
C ALA A 151 10.99 -4.36 7.90
N ASN A 152 10.90 -3.48 8.89
CA ASN A 152 12.07 -2.94 9.58
C ASN A 152 12.87 -4.06 10.25
N PRO A 153 14.18 -4.15 10.00
CA PRO A 153 15.04 -5.14 10.67
C PRO A 153 14.97 -5.09 12.19
N LEU A 154 14.67 -3.93 12.79
CA LEU A 154 14.51 -3.79 14.24
C LEU A 154 13.29 -4.56 14.77
N ASP A 155 12.33 -4.89 13.91
CA ASP A 155 11.10 -5.60 14.29
C ASP A 155 11.15 -7.09 13.94
N SER A 156 12.00 -7.51 13.00
CA SER A 156 12.01 -8.87 12.44
C SER A 156 13.39 -9.47 12.24
N TRP A 157 14.40 -9.00 12.97
CA TRP A 157 15.74 -9.59 12.98
C TRP A 157 15.79 -10.88 13.85
N PRO A 158 16.63 -11.87 13.50
CA PRO A 158 17.55 -11.93 12.35
C PRO A 158 16.88 -12.45 11.07
N ASP A 159 17.39 -12.01 9.91
CA ASP A 159 17.06 -12.63 8.64
C ASP A 159 17.72 -14.03 8.54
N PRO A 160 17.11 -15.01 7.88
CA PRO A 160 17.74 -16.28 7.59
C PRO A 160 18.81 -16.12 6.50
N GLU A 161 19.67 -17.10 6.31
CA GLU A 161 20.60 -17.13 5.17
C GLU A 161 19.86 -17.34 3.85
N VAL A 162 18.78 -18.10 3.86
CA VAL A 162 17.87 -18.37 2.74
C VAL A 162 16.46 -18.38 3.26
N TYR A 163 15.56 -17.71 2.56
CA TYR A 163 14.15 -17.78 2.86
C TYR A 163 13.46 -18.88 2.03
N VAL A 164 12.68 -19.69 2.70
CA VAL A 164 11.87 -20.75 2.11
C VAL A 164 10.41 -20.46 2.41
N ASN A 165 9.63 -20.11 1.41
CA ASN A 165 8.20 -19.84 1.58
C ASN A 165 7.46 -21.09 2.08
N TYR A 166 6.55 -20.89 3.00
CA TYR A 166 5.63 -21.91 3.50
C TYR A 166 4.23 -21.66 2.90
N PRO A 167 3.51 -22.68 2.44
CA PRO A 167 3.86 -24.13 2.40
C PRO A 167 4.56 -24.57 1.11
N SER A 168 4.71 -23.71 0.12
CA SER A 168 5.16 -24.04 -1.24
C SER A 168 6.59 -24.58 -1.32
N ARG A 169 7.44 -24.25 -0.35
CA ARG A 169 8.87 -24.50 -0.32
C ARG A 169 9.68 -23.82 -1.42
N GLN A 170 9.10 -22.79 -2.05
CA GLN A 170 9.83 -21.95 -3.01
C GLN A 170 10.99 -21.24 -2.32
N LEU A 171 12.17 -21.32 -2.92
CA LEU A 171 13.35 -20.59 -2.46
C LEU A 171 13.25 -19.13 -2.94
N LEU A 172 13.42 -18.20 -2.01
CA LEU A 172 13.36 -16.76 -2.24
C LEU A 172 14.62 -16.08 -1.69
N ALA A 173 14.82 -14.80 -2.00
CA ALA A 173 15.91 -14.03 -1.43
C ALA A 173 15.77 -13.96 0.10
N TYR A 174 16.88 -13.96 0.82
CA TYR A 174 16.88 -14.00 2.30
C TYR A 174 16.05 -12.88 2.92
N MET A 175 16.07 -11.68 2.31
CA MET A 175 15.34 -10.52 2.79
C MET A 175 13.82 -10.61 2.54
N ASP A 176 13.36 -11.49 1.65
CA ASP A 176 11.94 -11.64 1.33
C ASP A 176 11.10 -12.18 2.50
N ILE A 177 11.72 -12.71 3.54
CA ILE A 177 11.03 -13.00 4.81
C ILE A 177 10.43 -11.74 5.46
N ARG A 178 10.89 -10.54 5.06
CA ARG A 178 10.38 -9.25 5.52
C ARG A 178 9.44 -8.57 4.52
N ASN A 179 9.22 -9.17 3.34
CA ASN A 179 8.32 -8.69 2.31
C ASN A 179 6.95 -9.37 2.44
N LEU A 180 5.91 -8.59 2.77
CA LEU A 180 4.56 -9.15 2.95
C LEU A 180 4.10 -9.92 1.70
N ASN A 181 4.38 -9.40 0.51
CA ASN A 181 4.00 -10.03 -0.76
C ASN A 181 4.99 -11.13 -1.22
N ARG A 182 5.70 -11.76 -0.25
CA ARG A 182 6.52 -12.97 -0.44
C ARG A 182 6.28 -14.00 0.66
N THR A 183 5.47 -13.65 1.67
CA THR A 183 5.31 -14.47 2.89
C THR A 183 3.91 -15.07 3.05
N TRP A 184 2.99 -14.80 2.13
CA TRP A 184 1.67 -15.45 2.13
C TRP A 184 1.78 -16.95 1.88
N PRO A 185 0.87 -17.81 2.42
CA PRO A 185 -0.25 -17.50 3.31
C PRO A 185 0.20 -17.29 4.77
N GLY A 186 1.50 -17.35 5.06
CA GLY A 186 2.05 -17.22 6.39
C GLY A 186 1.95 -18.47 7.25
N LYS A 187 2.48 -18.38 8.47
CA LYS A 187 2.41 -19.45 9.48
C LYS A 187 2.40 -18.86 10.89
N PRO A 188 1.72 -19.51 11.86
CA PRO A 188 1.53 -18.94 13.21
C PRO A 188 2.82 -18.83 14.04
N ASP A 189 3.79 -19.67 13.78
CA ASP A 189 5.09 -19.74 14.48
C ASP A 189 6.25 -19.13 13.68
N GLY A 190 5.91 -18.37 12.62
CA GLY A 190 6.89 -17.75 11.73
C GLY A 190 7.49 -16.44 12.22
N ALA A 191 8.31 -15.83 11.37
CA ALA A 191 8.79 -14.47 11.54
C ALA A 191 7.62 -13.46 11.59
N LEU A 192 7.88 -12.21 11.99
CA LEU A 192 6.83 -11.19 12.15
C LEU A 192 5.93 -11.10 10.91
N VAL A 193 6.50 -11.04 9.71
CA VAL A 193 5.74 -10.84 8.48
C VAL A 193 4.97 -12.10 8.06
N GLU A 194 5.52 -13.30 8.29
CA GLU A 194 4.79 -14.56 8.10
C GLU A 194 3.58 -14.66 9.05
N ARG A 195 3.75 -14.25 10.32
CA ARG A 195 2.64 -14.18 11.29
C ARG A 195 1.59 -13.13 10.89
N THR A 196 2.03 -12.04 10.26
CA THR A 196 1.12 -11.00 9.73
C THR A 196 0.25 -11.56 8.61
N CYS A 197 0.84 -12.26 7.62
CA CYS A 197 0.06 -12.93 6.58
C CYS A 197 -0.89 -13.99 7.15
N TYR A 198 -0.43 -14.79 8.12
CA TYR A 198 -1.29 -15.75 8.79
C TYR A 198 -2.49 -15.09 9.47
N ALA A 199 -2.29 -13.97 10.15
CA ALA A 199 -3.38 -13.21 10.79
C ALA A 199 -4.38 -12.65 9.75
N PHE A 200 -3.91 -12.16 8.61
CA PHE A 200 -4.80 -11.78 7.52
C PHE A 200 -5.59 -12.97 6.97
N MET A 201 -4.98 -14.16 6.84
CA MET A 201 -5.73 -15.36 6.44
C MET A 201 -6.80 -15.75 7.46
N GLU A 202 -6.53 -15.62 8.75
CA GLU A 202 -7.53 -15.84 9.81
C GLU A 202 -8.66 -14.78 9.76
N LEU A 203 -8.32 -13.50 9.50
CA LEU A 203 -9.31 -12.45 9.26
C LEU A 203 -10.19 -12.80 8.05
N ILE A 204 -9.60 -13.13 6.90
CA ILE A 204 -10.31 -13.48 5.66
C ILE A 204 -11.32 -14.62 5.92
N LYS A 205 -10.91 -15.65 6.65
CA LYS A 205 -11.78 -16.79 7.02
C LYS A 205 -12.87 -16.37 8.00
N LYS A 206 -12.52 -15.67 9.08
CA LYS A 206 -13.45 -15.29 10.17
C LYS A 206 -14.53 -14.32 9.67
N GLU A 207 -14.15 -13.34 8.83
CA GLU A 207 -15.06 -12.33 8.27
C GLU A 207 -15.74 -12.80 6.97
N GLN A 208 -15.46 -14.02 6.52
CA GLN A 208 -16.04 -14.61 5.31
C GLN A 208 -15.88 -13.71 4.09
N VAL A 209 -14.65 -13.23 3.86
CA VAL A 209 -14.32 -12.34 2.74
C VAL A 209 -14.69 -13.02 1.42
N SER A 210 -15.48 -12.33 0.62
CA SER A 210 -15.94 -12.83 -0.69
C SER A 210 -15.00 -12.39 -1.82
N ILE A 211 -14.41 -11.20 -1.68
CA ILE A 211 -13.44 -10.65 -2.64
C ILE A 211 -12.34 -9.90 -1.89
N PHE A 212 -11.10 -10.22 -2.22
CA PHE A 212 -9.88 -9.65 -1.65
C PHE A 212 -9.11 -8.89 -2.72
N ILE A 213 -8.67 -7.68 -2.37
CA ILE A 213 -7.95 -6.77 -3.26
C ILE A 213 -6.71 -6.24 -2.53
N ASP A 214 -5.53 -6.50 -3.07
CA ASP A 214 -4.25 -5.95 -2.62
C ASP A 214 -3.82 -4.82 -3.56
N LEU A 215 -3.55 -3.64 -3.00
CA LEU A 215 -3.21 -2.45 -3.78
C LEU A 215 -1.70 -2.29 -3.88
N HIS A 216 -1.20 -2.21 -5.11
CA HIS A 216 0.20 -2.05 -5.44
C HIS A 216 0.44 -0.98 -6.51
N GLU A 217 1.70 -0.61 -6.64
CA GLU A 217 2.24 0.17 -7.74
C GLU A 217 3.51 -0.51 -8.25
N ALA A 218 3.79 -0.41 -9.54
CA ALA A 218 4.98 -0.98 -10.14
C ALA A 218 5.67 -0.01 -11.08
N GLU A 219 6.97 -0.26 -11.30
CA GLU A 219 7.82 0.50 -12.20
C GLU A 219 7.38 0.28 -13.66
N LEU A 220 7.56 1.31 -14.51
CA LEU A 220 7.11 1.28 -15.90
C LEU A 220 7.88 0.28 -16.79
N GLU A 221 9.07 -0.10 -16.38
CA GLU A 221 9.91 -1.13 -17.02
C GLU A 221 9.60 -2.56 -16.55
N TYR A 222 8.65 -2.72 -15.61
CA TYR A 222 8.21 -4.02 -15.14
C TYR A 222 7.05 -4.55 -16.02
N PRO A 223 7.07 -5.83 -16.44
CA PRO A 223 6.07 -6.36 -17.37
C PRO A 223 4.66 -6.47 -16.79
N VAL A 224 4.51 -6.55 -15.46
CA VAL A 224 3.22 -6.61 -14.77
C VAL A 224 2.90 -5.22 -14.23
N ILE A 225 2.32 -4.38 -15.08
CA ILE A 225 2.05 -2.96 -14.84
C ILE A 225 0.73 -2.53 -15.48
N SER A 226 0.06 -1.50 -14.94
CA SER A 226 -1.27 -1.03 -15.40
C SER A 226 -2.26 -2.19 -15.54
N THR A 227 -2.35 -3.04 -14.54
CA THR A 227 -3.08 -4.30 -14.67
C THR A 227 -3.78 -4.71 -13.36
N ILE A 228 -4.78 -5.57 -13.51
CA ILE A 228 -5.41 -6.33 -12.44
C ILE A 228 -4.85 -7.75 -12.53
N VAL A 229 -4.00 -8.16 -11.58
CA VAL A 229 -3.54 -9.54 -11.48
C VAL A 229 -4.60 -10.37 -10.77
N ALA A 230 -5.09 -11.42 -11.42
CA ALA A 230 -6.20 -12.22 -10.93
C ALA A 230 -5.83 -13.67 -10.67
N HIS A 231 -6.17 -14.17 -9.49
CA HIS A 231 -6.21 -15.62 -9.27
C HIS A 231 -7.21 -16.29 -10.23
N GLN A 232 -7.03 -17.57 -10.52
CA GLN A 232 -7.89 -18.29 -11.46
C GLN A 232 -9.39 -18.23 -11.10
N ASN A 233 -9.74 -18.08 -9.81
CA ASN A 233 -11.12 -17.95 -9.35
C ASN A 233 -11.72 -16.54 -9.59
N ALA A 234 -10.89 -15.54 -9.89
CA ALA A 234 -11.27 -14.13 -10.03
C ALA A 234 -11.12 -13.56 -11.47
N GLN A 235 -10.69 -14.40 -12.43
CA GLN A 235 -10.35 -13.96 -13.78
C GLN A 235 -11.52 -13.31 -14.53
N GLU A 236 -12.72 -13.88 -14.41
CA GLU A 236 -13.89 -13.33 -15.09
C GLU A 236 -14.26 -11.94 -14.56
N VAL A 237 -14.24 -11.75 -13.24
CA VAL A 237 -14.48 -10.44 -12.61
C VAL A 237 -13.40 -9.44 -13.04
N ALA A 238 -12.14 -9.84 -13.03
CA ALA A 238 -11.02 -8.97 -13.44
C ALA A 238 -11.09 -8.56 -14.91
N ALA A 239 -11.39 -9.51 -15.80
CA ALA A 239 -11.50 -9.24 -17.24
C ALA A 239 -12.63 -8.27 -17.54
N MET A 240 -13.82 -8.49 -16.99
CA MET A 240 -14.96 -7.59 -17.18
C MET A 240 -14.68 -6.20 -16.60
N ALA A 241 -14.14 -6.12 -15.38
CA ALA A 241 -13.81 -4.85 -14.75
C ALA A 241 -12.76 -4.07 -15.55
N SER A 242 -11.67 -4.70 -16.02
CA SER A 242 -10.64 -4.05 -16.82
C SER A 242 -11.17 -3.52 -18.16
N MET A 243 -12.06 -4.27 -18.81
CA MET A 243 -12.73 -3.83 -20.05
C MET A 243 -13.61 -2.59 -19.80
N MET A 244 -14.41 -2.59 -18.73
CA MET A 244 -15.29 -1.47 -18.39
C MET A 244 -14.48 -0.22 -18.05
N LEU A 245 -13.44 -0.34 -17.21
CA LEU A 245 -12.54 0.76 -16.84
C LEU A 245 -11.86 1.38 -18.08
N THR A 246 -11.34 0.53 -18.97
CA THR A 246 -10.69 0.97 -20.21
C THR A 246 -11.67 1.66 -21.15
N ALA A 247 -12.90 1.15 -21.28
CA ALA A 247 -13.88 1.68 -22.22
C ALA A 247 -14.55 2.98 -21.72
N MET A 248 -14.72 3.13 -20.41
CA MET A 248 -15.61 4.15 -19.86
C MET A 248 -14.91 5.20 -18.98
N GLU A 249 -13.73 4.91 -18.44
CA GLU A 249 -13.16 5.75 -17.38
C GLU A 249 -11.69 6.16 -17.61
N PHE A 250 -10.85 5.24 -18.04
CA PHE A 250 -9.41 5.52 -18.11
C PHE A 250 -8.97 5.98 -19.49
N LYS A 251 -8.30 7.15 -19.55
CA LYS A 251 -7.63 7.64 -20.77
C LYS A 251 -6.54 6.67 -21.25
N ARG A 252 -5.83 6.03 -20.35
CA ARG A 252 -4.84 4.97 -20.60
C ARG A 252 -5.42 3.64 -20.15
N PRO A 253 -5.37 2.57 -20.96
CA PRO A 253 -6.02 1.31 -20.66
C PRO A 253 -5.46 0.67 -19.38
N ILE A 254 -6.24 -0.25 -18.80
CA ILE A 254 -5.80 -1.16 -17.75
C ILE A 254 -5.98 -2.60 -18.25
N GLY A 255 -4.94 -3.42 -18.06
CA GLY A 255 -4.95 -4.82 -18.45
C GLY A 255 -5.50 -5.76 -17.37
N MET A 256 -5.48 -7.04 -17.70
CA MET A 256 -5.68 -8.13 -16.74
C MET A 256 -4.59 -9.18 -16.97
N GLU A 257 -3.93 -9.59 -15.90
CA GLU A 257 -2.90 -10.62 -15.90
C GLU A 257 -3.31 -11.82 -15.06
N PHE A 258 -2.85 -12.98 -15.46
CA PHE A 258 -3.09 -14.20 -14.69
C PHE A 258 -2.07 -14.34 -13.57
N SER A 259 -2.55 -14.66 -12.36
CA SER A 259 -1.67 -15.11 -11.27
C SER A 259 -1.01 -16.43 -11.66
N PRO A 260 0.33 -16.49 -11.86
CA PRO A 260 1.00 -17.71 -12.26
C PRO A 260 0.90 -18.79 -11.19
N PRO A 261 0.48 -20.03 -11.52
CA PRO A 261 0.35 -21.12 -10.53
C PRO A 261 1.65 -21.52 -9.84
N SER A 262 2.80 -21.22 -10.45
CA SER A 262 4.13 -21.53 -9.92
C SER A 262 4.74 -20.42 -9.09
N LEU A 263 4.08 -19.27 -8.95
CA LEU A 263 4.60 -18.13 -8.20
C LEU A 263 3.93 -18.04 -6.84
N HIS A 264 4.65 -18.43 -5.80
CA HIS A 264 4.15 -18.51 -4.44
C HIS A 264 4.63 -17.37 -3.54
N GLY A 265 3.93 -17.21 -2.42
CA GLY A 265 4.21 -16.19 -1.42
C GLY A 265 3.55 -14.84 -1.68
N LEU A 266 2.80 -14.70 -2.78
CA LEU A 266 2.10 -13.47 -3.14
C LEU A 266 0.63 -13.52 -2.70
N SER A 267 0.08 -12.38 -2.31
CA SER A 267 -1.30 -12.25 -1.82
C SER A 267 -2.32 -12.78 -2.83
N HIS A 268 -2.23 -12.34 -4.09
CA HIS A 268 -3.16 -12.75 -5.15
C HIS A 268 -3.12 -14.26 -5.43
N ARG A 269 -2.00 -14.94 -5.16
CA ARG A 269 -1.88 -16.39 -5.33
C ARG A 269 -2.42 -17.13 -4.11
N GLU A 270 -1.85 -16.83 -2.95
CA GLU A 270 -2.07 -17.64 -1.76
C GLU A 270 -3.45 -17.42 -1.12
N VAL A 271 -4.01 -16.20 -1.21
CA VAL A 271 -5.39 -15.98 -0.72
C VAL A 271 -6.38 -16.77 -1.54
N GLY A 272 -6.21 -16.82 -2.87
CA GLY A 272 -7.07 -17.60 -3.74
C GLY A 272 -6.91 -19.12 -3.56
N ASP A 273 -5.68 -19.61 -3.29
CA ASP A 273 -5.41 -21.04 -3.09
C ASP A 273 -5.85 -21.53 -1.69
N HIS A 274 -5.94 -20.65 -0.69
CA HIS A 274 -6.15 -21.03 0.72
C HIS A 274 -7.43 -20.44 1.35
N SER A 275 -8.31 -19.83 0.53
CA SER A 275 -9.63 -19.34 0.96
C SER A 275 -10.64 -19.40 -0.18
N ASP A 276 -11.92 -19.09 0.15
CA ASP A 276 -13.00 -18.97 -0.83
C ASP A 276 -13.10 -17.57 -1.46
N ALA A 277 -12.22 -16.63 -1.06
CA ALA A 277 -12.23 -15.28 -1.58
C ALA A 277 -11.72 -15.22 -3.02
N LEU A 278 -12.40 -14.47 -3.88
CA LEU A 278 -11.83 -14.07 -5.17
C LEU A 278 -10.65 -13.16 -4.93
N SER A 279 -9.45 -13.54 -5.37
CA SER A 279 -8.22 -12.84 -5.02
C SER A 279 -7.64 -12.06 -6.17
N LEU A 280 -7.41 -10.77 -5.95
CA LEU A 280 -6.95 -9.79 -6.92
C LEU A 280 -5.82 -8.93 -6.34
N LEU A 281 -4.95 -8.46 -7.23
CA LEU A 281 -3.92 -7.46 -6.92
C LEU A 281 -3.91 -6.41 -8.04
N PHE A 282 -3.83 -5.13 -7.68
CA PHE A 282 -3.82 -4.04 -8.66
C PHE A 282 -2.41 -3.43 -8.73
N GLU A 283 -1.91 -3.23 -9.95
CA GLU A 283 -0.64 -2.56 -10.21
C GLU A 283 -0.89 -1.23 -10.93
N ALA A 284 -0.76 -0.11 -10.21
CA ALA A 284 -0.77 1.21 -10.82
C ALA A 284 0.66 1.63 -11.21
N PRO A 285 0.84 2.42 -12.29
CA PRO A 285 2.17 2.82 -12.74
C PRO A 285 2.82 3.86 -11.82
N GLU A 286 4.07 3.62 -11.44
CA GLU A 286 4.88 4.60 -10.73
C GLU A 286 6.31 4.67 -11.30
N PRO A 287 6.78 5.85 -11.73
CA PRO A 287 8.06 5.99 -12.40
C PRO A 287 9.23 6.35 -11.47
N PHE A 288 9.16 6.07 -10.18
CA PHE A 288 10.17 6.55 -9.22
C PHE A 288 10.84 5.46 -8.36
N LEU A 289 10.40 4.21 -8.41
CA LEU A 289 11.02 3.11 -7.66
C LEU A 289 12.30 2.58 -8.29
N ASP A 290 12.56 2.89 -9.56
CA ASP A 290 13.77 2.42 -10.25
C ASP A 290 15.04 2.95 -9.58
N ARG A 291 15.86 2.03 -9.11
CA ARG A 291 17.12 2.30 -8.42
C ARG A 291 18.25 2.77 -9.33
N VAL A 292 18.15 2.49 -10.61
CA VAL A 292 19.15 2.89 -11.61
C VAL A 292 19.09 4.39 -11.88
N ARG A 293 17.95 4.97 -11.74
CA ARG A 293 17.65 6.38 -12.00
C ARG A 293 18.31 7.36 -11.02
N GLY A 294 18.47 6.97 -9.77
CA GLY A 294 19.07 7.79 -8.72
C GLY A 294 18.06 8.24 -7.64
N ILE A 295 18.24 9.46 -7.11
CA ILE A 295 17.48 9.96 -5.98
C ILE A 295 16.04 10.29 -6.37
N THR A 296 15.07 9.78 -5.62
CA THR A 296 13.67 10.21 -5.67
C THR A 296 13.46 11.35 -4.67
N ASP A 297 13.08 12.52 -5.16
CA ASP A 297 12.58 13.59 -4.30
C ASP A 297 11.04 13.56 -4.20
N GLU A 298 10.50 14.40 -3.33
CA GLU A 298 9.06 14.51 -3.14
C GLU A 298 8.33 14.99 -4.41
N HIS A 299 8.96 15.88 -5.18
CA HIS A 299 8.38 16.38 -6.42
C HIS A 299 8.18 15.25 -7.43
N LEU A 300 9.18 14.40 -7.62
CA LEU A 300 9.07 13.25 -8.51
C LEU A 300 8.00 12.26 -8.03
N LEU A 301 7.98 11.96 -6.72
CA LEU A 301 6.98 11.08 -6.12
C LEU A 301 5.55 11.55 -6.41
N LEU A 302 5.31 12.86 -6.32
CA LEU A 302 3.97 13.43 -6.55
C LEU A 302 3.65 13.64 -8.02
N SER A 303 4.60 14.13 -8.82
CA SER A 303 4.38 14.41 -10.25
C SER A 303 4.41 13.18 -11.14
N GLY A 304 5.12 12.14 -10.72
CA GLY A 304 5.33 10.94 -11.54
C GLY A 304 6.01 11.24 -12.88
N LYS A 305 6.88 12.29 -12.93
CA LYS A 305 7.65 12.68 -14.12
C LYS A 305 9.13 12.55 -13.86
N ASP A 306 9.77 11.64 -14.56
CA ASP A 306 11.22 11.46 -14.50
C ASP A 306 11.85 11.55 -15.89
N PRO A 307 12.82 12.45 -16.10
CA PRO A 307 13.45 12.61 -17.41
C PRO A 307 14.20 11.38 -17.89
N PHE A 308 14.77 10.58 -16.98
CA PHE A 308 15.45 9.34 -17.33
C PHE A 308 14.45 8.29 -17.82
N VAL A 309 13.34 8.10 -17.08
CA VAL A 309 12.27 7.16 -17.44
C VAL A 309 11.59 7.59 -18.75
N MET A 310 11.33 8.90 -18.95
CA MET A 310 10.81 9.42 -20.22
C MET A 310 11.77 9.09 -21.38
N LYS A 311 13.07 9.26 -21.16
CA LYS A 311 14.07 8.91 -22.18
C LYS A 311 14.12 7.42 -22.47
N ALA A 312 13.97 6.57 -21.46
CA ALA A 312 13.85 5.12 -21.63
C ALA A 312 12.61 4.76 -22.49
N GLY A 313 11.51 5.48 -22.29
CA GLY A 313 10.29 5.34 -23.11
C GLY A 313 10.52 5.66 -24.58
N GLU A 314 11.29 6.71 -24.92
CA GLU A 314 11.67 7.03 -26.30
C GLU A 314 12.45 5.89 -26.99
N TYR A 315 13.21 5.12 -26.23
CA TYR A 315 13.96 3.94 -26.72
C TYR A 315 13.15 2.64 -26.70
N GLY A 316 11.86 2.68 -26.27
CA GLY A 316 11.02 1.48 -26.22
C GLY A 316 11.43 0.48 -25.12
N LEU A 317 12.01 0.96 -24.03
CA LEU A 317 12.49 0.13 -22.90
C LEU A 317 11.44 -0.06 -21.79
N LEU A 318 10.26 0.51 -21.96
CA LEU A 318 9.18 0.46 -20.95
C LEU A 318 8.02 -0.39 -21.45
N TYR A 319 7.38 -1.10 -20.53
CA TYR A 319 6.12 -1.80 -20.78
C TYR A 319 4.91 -0.86 -20.69
N GLU A 320 4.96 0.15 -19.79
CA GLU A 320 3.93 1.18 -19.69
C GLU A 320 4.44 2.52 -20.26
N LYS A 321 3.57 3.22 -20.97
CA LYS A 321 3.92 4.50 -21.60
C LYS A 321 3.99 5.62 -20.56
N ILE A 322 4.94 6.52 -20.77
CA ILE A 322 5.03 7.80 -20.08
C ILE A 322 5.09 8.93 -21.11
N ASP A 323 4.37 10.00 -20.84
CA ASP A 323 4.33 11.21 -21.67
C ASP A 323 4.56 12.47 -20.81
N GLU A 324 4.35 13.64 -21.41
CA GLU A 324 4.51 14.94 -20.74
C GLU A 324 3.60 15.13 -19.50
N GLU A 325 2.50 14.36 -19.40
CA GLU A 325 1.62 14.40 -18.22
C GLU A 325 2.22 13.59 -17.05
N GLY A 326 3.10 12.61 -17.34
CA GLY A 326 3.66 11.71 -16.32
C GLY A 326 2.62 10.73 -15.75
N TRP A 327 2.88 10.31 -14.51
CA TRP A 327 1.96 9.49 -13.70
C TRP A 327 1.75 10.15 -12.32
N PRO A 328 1.08 11.31 -12.27
CA PRO A 328 0.86 12.04 -11.01
C PRO A 328 0.14 11.19 -9.95
N ILE A 329 0.34 11.55 -8.69
CA ILE A 329 -0.29 10.84 -7.56
C ILE A 329 -1.82 10.80 -7.69
N ASP A 330 -2.46 11.86 -8.19
CA ASP A 330 -3.91 11.91 -8.40
C ASP A 330 -4.36 10.87 -9.43
N VAL A 331 -3.60 10.68 -10.53
CA VAL A 331 -3.86 9.65 -11.54
C VAL A 331 -3.75 8.26 -10.93
N ARG A 332 -2.69 8.00 -10.17
CA ARG A 332 -2.43 6.70 -9.56
C ARG A 332 -3.49 6.33 -8.53
N VAL A 333 -3.82 7.26 -7.62
CA VAL A 333 -4.88 7.07 -6.62
C VAL A 333 -6.26 6.92 -7.28
N GLY A 334 -6.60 7.78 -8.24
CA GLY A 334 -7.87 7.70 -8.95
C GLY A 334 -8.06 6.39 -9.72
N ARG A 335 -6.98 5.84 -10.30
CA ARG A 335 -7.00 4.50 -10.91
C ARG A 335 -7.28 3.42 -9.88
N GLN A 336 -6.65 3.47 -8.71
CA GLN A 336 -6.88 2.50 -7.62
C GLN A 336 -8.34 2.54 -7.14
N THR A 337 -8.86 3.73 -6.79
CA THR A 337 -10.23 3.86 -6.26
C THR A 337 -11.29 3.42 -7.27
N SER A 338 -11.14 3.82 -8.54
CA SER A 338 -12.06 3.39 -9.60
C SER A 338 -11.97 1.89 -9.87
N SER A 339 -10.78 1.30 -9.85
CA SER A 339 -10.62 -0.15 -10.02
C SER A 339 -11.29 -0.94 -8.90
N ILE A 340 -11.15 -0.49 -7.63
CA ILE A 340 -11.85 -1.08 -6.49
C ILE A 340 -13.36 -1.07 -6.71
N LEU A 341 -13.91 0.11 -7.01
CA LEU A 341 -15.36 0.26 -7.20
C LEU A 341 -15.89 -0.57 -8.38
N GLN A 342 -15.17 -0.58 -9.50
CA GLN A 342 -15.58 -1.34 -10.68
C GLN A 342 -15.52 -2.85 -10.44
N VAL A 343 -14.48 -3.34 -9.76
CA VAL A 343 -14.36 -4.76 -9.41
C VAL A 343 -15.46 -5.18 -8.44
N ILE A 344 -15.77 -4.38 -7.42
CA ILE A 344 -16.87 -4.66 -6.48
C ILE A 344 -18.22 -4.65 -7.21
N GLN A 345 -18.44 -3.72 -8.12
CA GLN A 345 -19.66 -3.67 -8.94
C GLN A 345 -19.78 -4.91 -9.82
N THR A 346 -18.74 -5.25 -10.58
CA THR A 346 -18.71 -6.43 -11.45
C THR A 346 -18.94 -7.73 -10.65
N PHE A 347 -18.27 -7.84 -9.48
CA PHE A 347 -18.50 -8.95 -8.57
C PHE A 347 -19.98 -9.07 -8.17
N SER A 348 -20.60 -7.95 -7.79
CA SER A 348 -21.99 -7.92 -7.34
C SER A 348 -23.00 -8.27 -8.45
N GLU A 349 -22.68 -7.91 -9.69
CA GLU A 349 -23.49 -8.29 -10.86
C GLU A 349 -23.39 -9.79 -11.16
N MET A 350 -22.20 -10.38 -10.98
CA MET A 350 -21.96 -11.82 -11.21
C MET A 350 -22.42 -12.71 -10.06
N TYR A 351 -22.44 -12.19 -8.83
CA TYR A 351 -22.82 -12.92 -7.61
C TYR A 351 -23.98 -12.25 -6.87
N PRO A 352 -25.21 -12.33 -7.38
CA PRO A 352 -26.38 -11.61 -6.85
C PRO A 352 -26.76 -11.99 -5.42
N ASP A 353 -26.32 -13.15 -4.95
CA ASP A 353 -26.50 -13.58 -3.56
C ASP A 353 -25.48 -12.97 -2.58
N LYS A 354 -24.41 -12.35 -3.11
CA LYS A 354 -23.31 -11.74 -2.35
C LYS A 354 -23.08 -10.29 -2.74
N VAL A 355 -24.14 -9.53 -3.01
CA VAL A 355 -24.03 -8.14 -3.44
C VAL A 355 -23.29 -7.31 -2.40
N ILE A 356 -22.35 -6.49 -2.90
CA ILE A 356 -21.64 -5.47 -2.12
C ILE A 356 -21.86 -4.14 -2.83
N ALA A 357 -22.34 -3.13 -2.10
CA ALA A 357 -22.50 -1.79 -2.64
C ALA A 357 -21.80 -0.79 -1.73
N VAL A 358 -20.94 0.02 -2.33
CA VAL A 358 -20.14 1.05 -1.64
C VAL A 358 -20.37 2.39 -2.34
N SER A 359 -20.62 3.43 -1.57
CA SER A 359 -20.82 4.81 -2.04
C SER A 359 -19.77 5.75 -1.42
N ASN A 360 -19.80 7.02 -1.86
CA ASN A 360 -18.98 8.14 -1.37
C ASN A 360 -17.46 8.00 -1.60
N VAL A 361 -17.01 7.03 -2.40
CA VAL A 361 -15.59 6.93 -2.80
C VAL A 361 -15.37 7.71 -4.08
N PRO A 362 -14.38 8.63 -4.16
CA PRO A 362 -14.13 9.38 -5.39
C PRO A 362 -13.63 8.45 -6.51
N ARG A 363 -14.23 8.60 -7.69
CA ARG A 363 -13.78 7.94 -8.91
C ARG A 363 -12.65 8.74 -9.59
N TYR A 364 -11.99 8.13 -10.55
CA TYR A 364 -10.87 8.69 -11.31
C TYR A 364 -11.10 10.15 -11.75
N ALA A 365 -12.21 10.42 -12.44
CA ALA A 365 -12.51 11.76 -12.93
C ALA A 365 -12.60 12.80 -11.80
N GLN A 366 -13.19 12.43 -10.68
CA GLN A 366 -13.32 13.29 -9.51
C GLN A 366 -11.99 13.58 -8.83
N VAL A 367 -11.11 12.54 -8.73
CA VAL A 367 -9.77 12.72 -8.17
C VAL A 367 -8.91 13.60 -9.07
N ILE A 368 -9.02 13.46 -10.40
CA ILE A 368 -8.29 14.32 -11.36
C ILE A 368 -8.79 15.76 -11.30
N GLU A 369 -10.09 15.98 -11.17
CA GLU A 369 -10.69 17.32 -11.13
C GLU A 369 -10.35 18.09 -9.84
N ASN A 370 -10.41 17.42 -8.68
CA ASN A 370 -10.34 18.08 -7.38
C ASN A 370 -8.99 17.90 -6.67
N GLY A 371 -8.14 16.96 -7.15
CA GLY A 371 -6.93 16.50 -6.47
C GLY A 371 -7.24 15.54 -5.31
N VAL A 372 -6.33 14.62 -5.04
CA VAL A 372 -6.48 13.62 -3.96
C VAL A 372 -6.67 14.26 -2.60
N GLY A 373 -6.01 15.40 -2.35
CA GLY A 373 -6.07 16.13 -1.08
C GLY A 373 -7.44 16.68 -0.71
N HIS A 374 -8.34 16.85 -1.69
CA HIS A 374 -9.73 17.28 -1.46
C HIS A 374 -10.51 16.28 -0.60
N TYR A 375 -10.14 15.01 -0.63
CA TYR A 375 -10.84 13.89 0.01
C TYR A 375 -10.24 13.49 1.35
N PHE A 376 -9.27 14.24 1.87
CA PHE A 376 -8.75 14.06 3.24
C PHE A 376 -9.34 15.12 4.17
N TYR A 377 -9.88 14.65 5.28
CA TYR A 377 -10.55 15.52 6.26
C TYR A 377 -9.57 16.08 7.29
N ASN A 378 -9.94 17.26 7.85
CA ASN A 378 -9.17 17.89 8.90
C ASN A 378 -9.35 17.14 10.23
N PRO A 379 -8.31 16.53 10.81
CA PRO A 379 -8.44 15.82 12.08
C PRO A 379 -8.77 16.74 13.26
N ASP A 380 -8.42 18.03 13.18
CA ASP A 380 -8.68 19.00 14.23
C ASP A 380 -10.17 19.45 14.25
N GLU A 381 -10.90 19.24 13.18
CA GLU A 381 -12.34 19.55 13.06
C GLU A 381 -13.23 18.33 13.27
N ALA A 382 -12.65 17.12 13.23
CA ALA A 382 -13.38 15.89 13.42
C ALA A 382 -13.62 15.59 14.90
N PRO A 383 -14.71 14.90 15.26
CA PRO A 383 -14.91 14.39 16.63
C PRO A 383 -13.73 13.49 17.03
N ALA A 384 -13.24 13.64 18.27
CA ALA A 384 -12.03 12.95 18.74
C ALA A 384 -12.14 11.41 18.68
N ASP A 385 -13.32 10.85 18.82
CA ASP A 385 -13.63 9.42 18.69
C ASP A 385 -13.68 8.94 17.23
N ARG A 386 -13.59 9.87 16.27
CA ARG A 386 -13.53 9.59 14.82
C ARG A 386 -12.14 9.83 14.24
N VAL A 387 -11.11 10.03 15.07
CA VAL A 387 -9.72 10.20 14.61
C VAL A 387 -8.85 9.08 15.16
N VAL A 388 -8.21 8.34 14.27
CA VAL A 388 -7.23 7.30 14.60
C VAL A 388 -5.84 7.78 14.18
N TYR A 389 -4.86 7.55 15.03
CA TYR A 389 -3.45 7.86 14.74
C TYR A 389 -2.66 6.56 14.57
N GLU A 390 -2.17 6.30 13.35
CA GLU A 390 -1.44 5.09 12.99
C GLU A 390 -0.11 5.31 12.25
#